data_b7a8d4c3398fa3b5a435bf1c92c6a238
#
_entry.id   b7a8d4c3398fa3b5a435bf1c92c6a238
#
_cell.length_a   1.000
_cell.length_b   1.000
_cell.length_c   1.000
_cell.angle_alpha   90.00
_cell.angle_beta   90.00
_cell.angle_gamma   90.00
#
_symmetry.space_group_name_H-M   'P 1'
#
loop_
_entity.id
_entity.type
_entity.pdbx_description
1 polymer ?
#
loop_
_entity_poly.entity_id
_entity_poly.type
_entity_poly.pdbx_seq_one_letter_code
_entity_poly.pdbx_strand_id
1 'polypeptide(L)'
;MTRLPVVAAIVTSELGVLVARRNDGKPPWTFIAGEIEPGEEPADAAVREVSEETGLRIRATGMIGRRVHPHTGREMVYLAARPTHGTEAVVGDEDELAELRWVDLAQADELMGGTIFEHVHNYLEKTLKARDSE
;
A
#
# COMPACT_ATOMS: atom_id res chain seq x y z
N MET A 1 -18.11 -13.89 -13.89
CA MET A 1 -16.94 -13.16 -14.39
C MET A 1 -15.93 -12.98 -13.27
N THR A 2 -14.68 -13.25 -13.59
CA THR A 2 -13.60 -13.10 -12.63
C THR A 2 -13.17 -11.64 -12.57
N ARG A 3 -13.13 -11.07 -11.38
CA ARG A 3 -12.63 -9.71 -11.19
C ARG A 3 -11.10 -9.72 -11.27
N LEU A 4 -10.54 -8.61 -11.72
CA LEU A 4 -9.09 -8.49 -11.78
C LEU A 4 -8.47 -8.58 -10.38
N PRO A 5 -7.28 -9.18 -10.25
CA PRO A 5 -6.57 -9.15 -8.98
C PRO A 5 -6.14 -7.72 -8.65
N VAL A 6 -5.88 -7.49 -7.37
CA VAL A 6 -5.48 -6.18 -6.85
C VAL A 6 -4.06 -6.29 -6.30
N VAL A 7 -3.21 -5.30 -6.61
CA VAL A 7 -1.91 -5.16 -5.96
C VAL A 7 -2.02 -4.09 -4.88
N ALA A 8 -1.47 -4.39 -3.71
CA ALA A 8 -1.30 -3.42 -2.64
C ALA A 8 0.20 -3.15 -2.50
N ALA A 9 0.58 -1.90 -2.67
CA ALA A 9 1.97 -1.49 -2.55
C ALA A 9 2.24 -1.05 -1.10
N ILE A 10 3.12 -1.76 -0.43
CA ILE A 10 3.53 -1.45 0.93
C ILE A 10 4.80 -0.61 0.80
N VAL A 11 4.60 0.70 0.69
CA VAL A 11 5.67 1.66 0.41
C VAL A 11 6.25 2.13 1.73
N THR A 12 7.52 1.84 1.98
CA THR A 12 8.20 2.25 3.22
C THR A 12 9.36 3.20 2.92
N SER A 13 9.59 4.12 3.85
CA SER A 13 10.69 5.07 3.80
C SER A 13 11.12 5.38 5.24
N GLU A 14 12.06 6.29 5.41
CA GLU A 14 12.45 6.77 6.74
C GLU A 14 11.29 7.46 7.49
N LEU A 15 10.22 7.81 6.76
CA LEU A 15 9.04 8.44 7.37
C LEU A 15 7.99 7.43 7.83
N GLY A 16 8.16 6.15 7.52
CA GLY A 16 7.22 5.10 7.89
C GLY A 16 6.64 4.39 6.67
N VAL A 17 5.38 3.99 6.76
CA VAL A 17 4.64 3.37 5.67
C VAL A 17 3.59 4.34 5.14
N LEU A 18 3.37 4.34 3.83
CA LEU A 18 2.43 5.24 3.20
C LEU A 18 1.02 4.66 3.24
N VAL A 19 0.08 5.42 3.78
CA VAL A 19 -1.34 5.05 3.82
C VAL A 19 -2.19 6.18 3.24
N ALA A 20 -3.37 5.82 2.79
CA ALA A 20 -4.30 6.75 2.16
C ALA A 20 -5.66 6.67 2.83
N ARG A 21 -6.31 7.84 2.99
CA ARG A 21 -7.70 7.89 3.45
C ARG A 21 -8.59 7.99 2.22
N ARG A 22 -9.54 7.07 2.11
CA ARG A 22 -10.46 7.03 0.98
C ARG A 22 -11.62 8.00 1.19
N ASN A 23 -12.08 8.60 0.08
CA ASN A 23 -13.21 9.52 0.12
C ASN A 23 -14.51 8.83 0.54
N ASP A 24 -14.69 7.56 0.13
CA ASP A 24 -15.91 6.82 0.44
C ASP A 24 -15.90 6.23 1.86
N GLY A 25 -14.75 6.24 2.54
CA GLY A 25 -14.62 5.67 3.88
C GLY A 25 -14.77 4.15 3.95
N LYS A 26 -14.62 3.44 2.83
CA LYS A 26 -14.87 1.99 2.75
C LYS A 26 -13.75 1.24 2.06
N PRO A 27 -12.68 0.87 2.72
CA PRO A 27 -12.33 1.19 4.12
C PRO A 27 -11.87 2.65 4.25
N PRO A 28 -11.92 3.22 5.46
CA PRO A 28 -11.48 4.62 5.62
C PRO A 28 -10.01 4.81 5.29
N TRP A 29 -9.13 3.94 5.81
CA TRP A 29 -7.69 3.98 5.54
C TRP A 29 -7.24 2.67 4.90
N THR A 30 -6.28 2.78 3.98
CA THR A 30 -5.76 1.63 3.25
C THR A 30 -4.31 1.89 2.82
N PHE A 31 -3.60 0.83 2.45
CA PHE A 31 -2.37 0.97 1.69
C PHE A 31 -2.72 1.38 0.25
N ILE A 32 -1.74 1.87 -0.51
CA ILE A 32 -1.99 2.24 -1.90
C ILE A 32 -2.24 0.96 -2.70
N ALA A 33 -3.37 0.89 -3.37
CA ALA A 33 -3.77 -0.33 -4.06
C ALA A 33 -4.54 -0.03 -5.35
N GLY A 34 -4.53 -0.97 -6.27
CA GLY A 34 -5.30 -0.86 -7.49
C GLY A 34 -5.29 -2.15 -8.28
N GLU A 35 -6.08 -2.22 -9.33
CA GLU A 35 -6.21 -3.43 -10.12
C GLU A 35 -4.99 -3.70 -10.98
N ILE A 36 -4.61 -4.97 -11.07
CA ILE A 36 -3.58 -5.44 -11.99
C ILE A 36 -4.29 -5.70 -13.32
N GLU A 37 -3.90 -4.99 -14.36
CA GLU A 37 -4.56 -5.11 -15.65
C GLU A 37 -4.09 -6.36 -16.39
N PRO A 38 -4.92 -6.88 -17.34
CA PRO A 38 -4.53 -8.06 -18.11
C PRO A 38 -3.18 -7.87 -18.79
N GLY A 39 -2.28 -8.84 -18.60
CA GLY A 39 -0.93 -8.81 -19.15
C GLY A 39 0.07 -7.96 -18.38
N GLU A 40 -0.37 -7.29 -17.32
CA GLU A 40 0.50 -6.46 -16.49
C GLU A 40 1.11 -7.29 -15.36
N GLU A 41 2.40 -7.09 -15.10
CA GLU A 41 3.03 -7.72 -13.94
C GLU A 41 2.63 -6.98 -12.66
N PRO A 42 2.51 -7.66 -11.52
CA PRO A 42 2.16 -6.99 -10.26
C PRO A 42 3.08 -5.82 -9.90
N ALA A 43 4.39 -5.96 -10.14
CA ALA A 43 5.34 -4.88 -9.86
C ALA A 43 5.07 -3.64 -10.71
N ASP A 44 4.75 -3.84 -11.98
CA ASP A 44 4.45 -2.72 -12.89
C ASP A 44 3.13 -2.05 -12.50
N ALA A 45 2.13 -2.85 -12.09
CA ALA A 45 0.86 -2.32 -11.60
C ALA A 45 1.09 -1.48 -10.34
N ALA A 46 1.93 -1.94 -9.43
CA ALA A 46 2.25 -1.18 -8.21
C ALA A 46 2.91 0.16 -8.54
N VAL A 47 3.88 0.16 -9.45
CA VAL A 47 4.56 1.38 -9.87
C VAL A 47 3.56 2.36 -10.48
N ARG A 48 2.70 1.88 -11.36
CA ARG A 48 1.68 2.71 -12.02
C ARG A 48 0.67 3.28 -11.02
N GLU A 49 0.11 2.44 -10.17
CA GLU A 49 -0.91 2.87 -9.20
C GLU A 49 -0.36 3.88 -8.20
N VAL A 50 0.85 3.64 -7.68
CA VAL A 50 1.46 4.58 -6.75
C VAL A 50 1.73 5.92 -7.44
N SER A 51 2.22 5.90 -8.68
CA SER A 51 2.44 7.12 -9.44
C SER A 51 1.14 7.91 -9.66
N GLU A 52 0.08 7.21 -10.07
CA GLU A 52 -1.22 7.84 -10.32
C GLU A 52 -1.85 8.43 -9.06
N GLU A 53 -1.77 7.72 -7.95
CA GLU A 53 -2.47 8.10 -6.72
C GLU A 53 -1.66 9.03 -5.82
N THR A 54 -0.34 9.01 -5.89
CA THR A 54 0.53 9.72 -4.95
C THR A 54 1.60 10.59 -5.58
N GLY A 55 1.83 10.44 -6.88
CA GLY A 55 2.92 11.13 -7.55
C GLY A 55 4.31 10.57 -7.28
N LEU A 56 4.42 9.57 -6.40
CA LEU A 56 5.72 8.98 -6.09
C LEU A 56 6.17 8.01 -7.17
N ARG A 57 7.48 8.00 -7.40
CA ARG A 57 8.14 6.96 -8.18
C ARG A 57 8.69 5.94 -7.20
N ILE A 58 8.37 4.68 -7.41
CA ILE A 58 8.79 3.61 -6.52
C ILE A 58 9.47 2.49 -7.30
N ARG A 59 10.17 1.65 -6.54
CA ARG A 59 10.68 0.38 -7.03
C ARG A 59 10.12 -0.71 -6.12
N ALA A 60 9.56 -1.76 -6.71
CA ALA A 60 9.13 -2.93 -5.97
C ALA A 60 10.37 -3.70 -5.53
N THR A 61 10.44 -4.07 -4.25
CA THR A 61 11.63 -4.73 -3.69
C THR A 61 11.41 -6.19 -3.35
N GLY A 62 10.16 -6.65 -3.32
CA GLY A 62 9.87 -8.06 -3.09
C GLY A 62 8.40 -8.31 -2.85
N MET A 63 8.04 -9.60 -2.89
CA MET A 63 6.68 -10.02 -2.58
C MET A 63 6.54 -10.29 -1.09
N ILE A 64 5.51 -9.71 -0.48
CA ILE A 64 5.21 -9.94 0.93
C ILE A 64 4.27 -11.14 1.08
N GLY A 65 3.24 -11.22 0.24
CA GLY A 65 2.30 -12.31 0.29
C GLY A 65 1.13 -12.15 -0.65
N ARG A 66 0.29 -13.17 -0.69
CA ARG A 66 -0.95 -13.20 -1.47
C ARG A 66 -2.07 -13.74 -0.61
N ARG A 67 -3.28 -13.31 -0.88
CA ARG A 67 -4.46 -13.91 -0.26
C ARG A 67 -5.70 -13.53 -1.04
N VAL A 68 -6.80 -14.23 -0.72
CA VAL A 68 -8.13 -13.77 -1.12
C VAL A 68 -8.64 -12.90 0.03
N HIS A 69 -9.00 -11.66 -0.28
CA HIS A 69 -9.43 -10.70 0.75
C HIS A 69 -10.71 -11.21 1.42
N PRO A 70 -10.76 -11.26 2.77
CA PRO A 70 -11.89 -11.86 3.49
C PRO A 70 -13.22 -11.13 3.30
N HIS A 71 -13.20 -9.84 2.99
CA HIS A 71 -14.43 -9.07 2.81
C HIS A 71 -14.83 -8.88 1.35
N THR A 72 -13.86 -8.70 0.45
CA THR A 72 -14.15 -8.40 -0.95
C THR A 72 -14.13 -9.62 -1.86
N GLY A 73 -13.48 -10.70 -1.43
CA GLY A 73 -13.28 -11.89 -2.25
C GLY A 73 -12.25 -11.67 -3.37
N ARG A 74 -11.60 -10.50 -3.41
CA ARG A 74 -10.61 -10.17 -4.43
C ARG A 74 -9.28 -10.89 -4.14
N GLU A 75 -8.65 -11.32 -5.20
CA GLU A 75 -7.29 -11.84 -5.11
C GLU A 75 -6.34 -10.67 -4.90
N MET A 76 -5.54 -10.72 -3.84
CA MET A 76 -4.63 -9.64 -3.45
C MET A 76 -3.19 -10.08 -3.56
N VAL A 77 -2.36 -9.21 -4.11
CA VAL A 77 -0.90 -9.38 -4.14
C VAL A 77 -0.30 -8.20 -3.37
N TYR A 78 0.48 -8.50 -2.34
CA TYR A 78 1.11 -7.48 -1.51
C TYR A 78 2.60 -7.40 -1.85
N LEU A 79 3.05 -6.22 -2.29
CA LEU A 79 4.44 -6.01 -2.67
C LEU A 79 5.09 -4.97 -1.78
N ALA A 80 6.33 -5.25 -1.37
CA ALA A 80 7.17 -4.27 -0.71
C ALA A 80 7.73 -3.32 -1.76
N ALA A 81 7.82 -2.04 -1.42
CA ALA A 81 8.33 -1.03 -2.35
C ALA A 81 8.98 0.12 -1.59
N ARG A 82 9.84 0.85 -2.28
CA ARG A 82 10.51 2.02 -1.73
C ARG A 82 10.51 3.16 -2.75
N PRO A 83 10.38 4.43 -2.28
CA PRO A 83 10.51 5.57 -3.18
C PRO A 83 11.93 5.66 -3.76
N THR A 84 12.04 6.11 -5.00
CA THR A 84 13.32 6.25 -5.68
C THR A 84 13.70 7.72 -5.93
N HIS A 85 12.75 8.65 -5.81
CA HIS A 85 12.95 10.07 -6.12
C HIS A 85 12.36 10.96 -5.02
N GLY A 86 12.59 10.60 -3.76
CA GLY A 86 12.09 11.36 -2.62
C GLY A 86 10.79 10.82 -2.09
N THR A 87 10.32 11.43 -0.99
CA THR A 87 9.17 10.93 -0.22
C THR A 87 7.97 11.88 -0.24
N GLU A 88 8.00 12.92 -1.06
CA GLU A 88 6.92 13.89 -1.12
C GLU A 88 5.75 13.30 -1.91
N ALA A 89 4.68 12.95 -1.18
CA ALA A 89 3.49 12.36 -1.76
C ALA A 89 2.35 13.38 -1.78
N VAL A 90 1.63 13.44 -2.89
CA VAL A 90 0.52 14.36 -3.09
C VAL A 90 -0.64 13.57 -3.65
N VAL A 91 -1.86 13.82 -3.15
CA VAL A 91 -3.04 13.15 -3.68
C VAL A 91 -3.15 13.41 -5.18
N GLY A 92 -3.03 12.35 -5.98
CA GLY A 92 -3.11 12.44 -7.43
C GLY A 92 -4.50 12.14 -7.98
N ASP A 93 -5.33 11.46 -7.18
CA ASP A 93 -6.69 11.09 -7.57
C ASP A 93 -7.65 11.57 -6.48
N GLU A 94 -8.08 12.81 -6.60
CA GLU A 94 -8.97 13.44 -5.62
C GLU A 94 -10.36 12.85 -5.62
N ASP A 95 -10.74 12.12 -6.67
CA ASP A 95 -12.04 11.44 -6.72
C ASP A 95 -12.07 10.22 -5.81
N GLU A 96 -10.94 9.61 -5.57
CA GLU A 96 -10.86 8.41 -4.72
C GLU A 96 -10.26 8.68 -3.35
N LEU A 97 -9.25 9.54 -3.28
CA LEU A 97 -8.47 9.74 -2.07
C LEU A 97 -8.62 11.16 -1.51
N ALA A 98 -8.73 11.23 -0.21
CA ALA A 98 -8.84 12.51 0.51
C ALA A 98 -7.52 12.95 1.13
N GLU A 99 -6.64 12.00 1.49
CA GLU A 99 -5.43 12.30 2.24
C GLU A 99 -4.39 11.19 2.07
N LEU A 100 -3.12 11.57 2.10
CA LEU A 100 -1.99 10.64 2.16
C LEU A 100 -1.20 10.94 3.43
N ARG A 101 -0.65 9.91 4.06
CA ARG A 101 0.10 10.08 5.28
C ARG A 101 1.18 9.01 5.40
N TRP A 102 2.37 9.41 5.84
CA TRP A 102 3.40 8.48 6.28
C TRP A 102 3.18 8.23 7.77
N VAL A 103 3.09 6.97 8.17
CA VAL A 103 2.80 6.62 9.57
C VAL A 103 3.69 5.48 10.04
N ASP A 104 3.85 5.36 11.37
CA ASP A 104 4.52 4.20 11.94
C ASP A 104 3.53 3.02 12.03
N LEU A 105 4.01 1.84 12.44
CA LEU A 105 3.17 0.66 12.47
C LEU A 105 2.02 0.80 13.47
N ALA A 106 2.26 1.38 14.64
CA ALA A 106 1.20 1.56 15.64
C ALA A 106 0.08 2.45 15.10
N GLN A 107 0.45 3.53 14.41
CA GLN A 107 -0.52 4.42 13.78
C GLN A 107 -1.29 3.71 12.66
N ALA A 108 -0.58 2.91 11.85
CA ALA A 108 -1.23 2.14 10.78
C ALA A 108 -2.24 1.16 11.35
N ASP A 109 -1.89 0.44 12.42
CA ASP A 109 -2.81 -0.48 13.09
C ASP A 109 -4.04 0.24 13.59
N GLU A 110 -3.85 1.39 14.21
CA GLU A 110 -4.96 2.19 14.73
C GLU A 110 -5.88 2.67 13.62
N LEU A 111 -5.30 3.25 12.56
CA LEU A 111 -6.07 3.76 11.42
C LEU A 111 -6.85 2.67 10.70
N MET A 112 -6.30 1.47 10.64
CA MET A 112 -6.93 0.35 9.94
C MET A 112 -7.73 -0.58 10.87
N GLY A 113 -7.89 -0.20 12.14
CA GLY A 113 -8.71 -0.95 13.08
C GLY A 113 -8.23 -2.35 13.37
N GLY A 114 -6.92 -2.59 13.31
CA GLY A 114 -6.34 -3.90 13.60
C GLY A 114 -6.55 -4.94 12.51
N THR A 115 -6.88 -4.52 11.28
CA THR A 115 -7.21 -5.44 10.18
C THR A 115 -6.07 -5.68 9.20
N ILE A 116 -4.86 -5.23 9.52
CA ILE A 116 -3.72 -5.41 8.61
C ILE A 116 -3.43 -6.91 8.44
N PHE A 117 -3.31 -7.33 7.18
CA PHE A 117 -2.95 -8.71 6.84
C PHE A 117 -1.67 -9.11 7.57
N GLU A 118 -1.69 -10.27 8.22
CA GLU A 118 -0.60 -10.73 9.08
C GLU A 118 0.78 -10.66 8.42
N HIS A 119 0.88 -11.10 7.17
CA HIS A 119 2.16 -11.07 6.43
C HIS A 119 2.67 -9.65 6.27
N VAL A 120 1.79 -8.69 6.02
CA VAL A 120 2.14 -7.28 5.90
C VAL A 120 2.55 -6.73 7.26
N HIS A 121 1.80 -7.05 8.29
CA HIS A 121 2.10 -6.61 9.66
C HIS A 121 3.50 -7.07 10.07
N ASN A 122 3.80 -8.35 9.85
CA ASN A 122 5.12 -8.90 10.17
C ASN A 122 6.23 -8.22 9.38
N TYR A 123 5.99 -7.95 8.10
CA TYR A 123 6.96 -7.24 7.26
C TYR A 123 7.24 -5.84 7.80
N LEU A 124 6.18 -5.10 8.16
CA LEU A 124 6.32 -3.74 8.68
C LEU A 124 7.00 -3.74 10.04
N GLU A 125 6.70 -4.72 10.89
CA GLU A 125 7.34 -4.84 12.19
C GLU A 125 8.85 -4.96 12.06
N LYS A 126 9.31 -5.79 11.14
CA LYS A 126 10.75 -5.96 10.88
C LYS A 126 11.36 -4.73 10.22
N THR A 127 10.67 -4.18 9.23
CA THR A 127 11.22 -3.10 8.40
C THR A 127 11.27 -1.77 9.14
N LEU A 128 10.19 -1.39 9.80
CA LEU A 128 10.11 -0.11 10.48
C LEU A 128 10.83 -0.14 11.83
N LYS A 129 10.74 -1.26 12.54
CA LYS A 129 11.40 -1.40 13.82
C LYS A 129 12.93 -1.38 13.72
N ALA A 130 13.47 -1.93 12.63
CA ALA A 130 14.90 -1.91 12.39
C ALA A 130 15.45 -0.50 12.28
N ARG A 131 14.64 0.45 11.88
CA ARG A 131 15.01 1.87 11.77
C ARG A 131 14.93 2.57 13.10
N ASP A 132 13.90 2.25 13.89
CA ASP A 132 13.66 2.88 15.18
C ASP A 132 14.71 2.48 16.21
N SER A 133 15.39 1.38 15.97
CA SER A 133 16.41 0.88 16.91
C SER A 133 17.76 1.58 16.78
N GLU A 134 17.89 2.52 15.88
CA GLU A 134 19.15 3.28 15.72
C GLU A 134 19.24 4.52 16.56
#